data_51b6311078e46c5735335cfbd9057ce8
#
_entry.id   51b6311078e46c5735335cfbd9057ce8
#
_cell.length_a   1.000
_cell.length_b   1.000
_cell.length_c   1.000
_cell.angle_alpha   90.00
_cell.angle_beta   90.00
_cell.angle_gamma   90.00
#
_symmetry.space_group_name_H-M   'P 1'
#
loop_
_entity.id
_entity.type
_entity.pdbx_description
1 polymer ?
#
loop_
_entity_poly.entity_id
_entity_poly.type
_entity_poly.pdbx_seq_one_letter_code
_entity_poly.pdbx_strand_id
1 'polypeptide(L)'
;MKQNYWPKRDPVKNYFLLPNEIFSLGLCPGEITVYGYLVRCENRRTYQCWPSYKTIGKAVGMSENTVRKYVGMLEEKGLVLTEPTTVFTRDGMKRNGTLLYTILPIQQAVDAFYQRQFCQVEEAAQRRRMAEAMDKLNQRKEIVNG
;
A
#
# COMPACT_ATOMS: atom_id res chain seq x y z
N MET A 1 -11.85 -19.72 -44.19
CA MET A 1 -11.69 -18.82 -43.04
C MET A 1 -10.25 -18.89 -42.54
N LYS A 2 -9.53 -17.79 -42.58
CA LYS A 2 -8.25 -17.72 -41.91
C LYS A 2 -8.51 -17.70 -40.41
N GLN A 3 -8.22 -18.79 -39.72
CA GLN A 3 -8.22 -18.78 -38.25
C GLN A 3 -7.06 -17.86 -37.81
N ASN A 4 -7.41 -16.72 -37.22
CA ASN A 4 -6.42 -15.86 -36.56
C ASN A 4 -5.90 -16.59 -35.32
N TYR A 5 -4.83 -17.34 -35.47
CA TYR A 5 -4.14 -17.95 -34.35
C TYR A 5 -3.32 -16.87 -33.62
N TRP A 6 -3.84 -16.39 -32.50
CA TRP A 6 -3.05 -15.61 -31.58
C TRP A 6 -2.09 -16.54 -30.84
N PRO A 7 -0.80 -16.21 -30.74
CA PRO A 7 0.12 -17.04 -29.97
C PRO A 7 -0.36 -17.11 -28.51
N LYS A 8 -0.46 -18.32 -27.99
CA LYS A 8 -0.83 -18.54 -26.60
C LYS A 8 0.27 -17.95 -25.70
N ARG A 9 -0.13 -17.14 -24.75
CA ARG A 9 0.78 -16.66 -23.70
C ARG A 9 1.04 -17.81 -22.72
N ASP A 10 2.30 -18.00 -22.36
CA ASP A 10 2.66 -18.95 -21.31
C ASP A 10 2.65 -18.22 -19.96
N PRO A 11 1.64 -18.45 -19.09
CA PRO A 11 1.54 -17.76 -17.80
C PRO A 11 2.56 -18.25 -16.77
N VAL A 12 3.31 -19.32 -17.08
CA VAL A 12 4.34 -19.89 -16.20
C VAL A 12 5.69 -19.21 -16.39
N LYS A 13 5.96 -18.72 -17.60
CA LYS A 13 7.24 -18.08 -17.97
C LYS A 13 7.09 -16.58 -18.09
N ASN A 14 7.95 -15.84 -17.43
CA ASN A 14 8.04 -14.37 -17.52
C ASN A 14 6.78 -13.63 -17.08
N TYR A 15 6.01 -14.22 -16.19
CA TYR A 15 4.82 -13.62 -15.58
C TYR A 15 4.89 -13.72 -14.08
N PHE A 16 4.22 -12.79 -13.43
CA PHE A 16 3.94 -12.88 -12.00
C PHE A 16 2.50 -12.45 -11.75
N LEU A 17 1.94 -12.87 -10.61
CA LEU A 17 0.55 -12.62 -10.25
C LEU A 17 0.46 -11.43 -9.29
N LEU A 18 -0.49 -10.53 -9.56
CA LEU A 18 -0.90 -9.50 -8.64
C LEU A 18 -2.30 -9.82 -8.10
N PRO A 19 -2.58 -9.54 -6.82
CA PRO A 19 -3.93 -9.65 -6.30
C PRO A 19 -4.88 -8.69 -7.03
N ASN A 20 -6.07 -9.16 -7.37
CA ASN A 20 -7.08 -8.32 -8.02
C ASN A 20 -7.49 -7.14 -7.15
N GLU A 21 -7.48 -7.31 -5.84
CA GLU A 21 -7.86 -6.33 -4.83
C GLU A 21 -6.98 -5.08 -4.85
N ILE A 22 -5.79 -5.15 -5.44
CA ILE A 22 -4.85 -4.02 -5.51
C ILE A 22 -5.49 -2.76 -6.13
N PHE A 23 -6.45 -2.94 -7.02
CA PHE A 23 -7.14 -1.83 -7.68
C PHE A 23 -8.33 -1.29 -6.88
N SER A 24 -8.71 -1.95 -5.79
CA SER A 24 -9.85 -1.59 -4.95
C SER A 24 -9.47 -0.96 -3.61
N LEU A 25 -8.19 -0.78 -3.35
CA LEU A 25 -7.67 -0.31 -2.06
C LEU A 25 -7.37 1.20 -2.02
N GLY A 26 -7.73 1.94 -3.03
CA GLY A 26 -7.47 3.38 -3.11
C GLY A 26 -5.98 3.73 -3.23
N LEU A 27 -5.18 2.85 -3.83
CA LEU A 27 -3.76 3.09 -4.05
C LEU A 27 -3.55 4.04 -5.24
N CYS A 28 -2.56 4.91 -5.14
CA CYS A 28 -2.13 5.71 -6.29
C CYS A 28 -1.29 4.87 -7.26
N PRO A 29 -1.12 5.33 -8.53
CA PRO A 29 -0.32 4.57 -9.50
C PRO A 29 1.10 4.25 -9.05
N GLY A 30 1.76 5.15 -8.33
CA GLY A 30 3.10 4.93 -7.79
C GLY A 30 3.16 3.81 -6.76
N GLU A 31 2.18 3.73 -5.88
CA GLU A 31 2.06 2.65 -4.91
C GLU A 31 1.87 1.29 -5.61
N ILE A 32 0.98 1.23 -6.59
CA ILE A 32 0.73 0.01 -7.37
C ILE A 32 1.99 -0.44 -8.10
N THR A 33 2.71 0.49 -8.69
CA THR A 33 3.94 0.20 -9.43
C THR A 33 5.05 -0.34 -8.53
N VAL A 34 5.29 0.29 -7.39
CA VAL A 34 6.29 -0.16 -6.42
C VAL A 34 5.90 -1.52 -5.82
N TYR A 35 4.64 -1.67 -5.43
CA TYR A 35 4.12 -2.94 -4.94
C TYR A 35 4.28 -4.07 -5.96
N GLY A 36 3.90 -3.82 -7.21
CA GLY A 36 4.05 -4.80 -8.28
C GLY A 36 5.49 -5.25 -8.48
N TYR A 37 6.46 -4.33 -8.41
CA TYR A 37 7.86 -4.68 -8.49
C TYR A 37 8.33 -5.52 -7.31
N LEU A 38 7.91 -5.20 -6.09
CA LEU A 38 8.23 -6.00 -4.91
C LEU A 38 7.65 -7.41 -4.99
N VAL A 39 6.42 -7.56 -5.45
CA VAL A 39 5.79 -8.87 -5.69
C VAL A 39 6.56 -9.67 -6.73
N ARG A 40 7.01 -9.02 -7.80
CA ARG A 40 7.87 -9.67 -8.81
C ARG A 40 9.17 -10.18 -8.22
N CYS A 41 9.76 -9.45 -7.28
CA CYS A 41 11.04 -9.79 -6.66
C CYS A 41 10.93 -10.81 -5.52
N GLU A 42 9.74 -11.04 -4.97
CA GLU A 42 9.56 -11.89 -3.80
C GLU A 42 9.96 -13.34 -4.05
N ASN A 43 10.51 -13.97 -3.02
CA ASN A 43 10.63 -15.41 -2.98
C ASN A 43 9.24 -16.00 -2.69
N ARG A 44 8.75 -16.86 -3.56
CA ARG A 44 7.40 -17.45 -3.45
C ARG A 44 7.16 -18.32 -2.23
N ARG A 45 8.23 -18.76 -1.56
CA ARG A 45 8.15 -19.55 -0.33
C ARG A 45 8.09 -18.71 0.93
N THR A 46 8.88 -17.62 0.95
CA THR A 46 9.02 -16.74 2.12
C THR A 46 8.21 -15.46 2.01
N TYR A 47 7.77 -15.10 0.80
CA TYR A 47 7.13 -13.82 0.48
C TYR A 47 8.00 -12.60 0.80
N GLN A 48 9.31 -12.78 0.73
CA GLN A 48 10.30 -11.77 1.09
C GLN A 48 11.22 -11.43 -0.07
N CYS A 49 11.65 -10.17 -0.09
CA CYS A 49 12.67 -9.66 -0.99
C CYS A 49 13.41 -8.50 -0.32
N TRP A 50 14.56 -8.13 -0.87
CA TRP A 50 15.39 -7.06 -0.32
C TRP A 50 16.07 -6.19 -1.37
N PRO A 51 15.37 -5.71 -2.39
CA PRO A 51 15.94 -4.77 -3.36
C PRO A 51 16.21 -3.42 -2.68
N SER A 52 17.31 -2.75 -3.08
CA SER A 52 17.57 -1.39 -2.61
C SER A 52 16.59 -0.38 -3.23
N TYR A 53 16.39 0.77 -2.60
CA TYR A 53 15.60 1.85 -3.20
C TYR A 53 16.13 2.26 -4.58
N LYS A 54 17.44 2.24 -4.75
CA LYS A 54 18.07 2.52 -6.03
C LYS A 54 17.68 1.48 -7.10
N THR A 55 17.68 0.21 -6.75
CA THR A 55 17.27 -0.89 -7.64
C THR A 55 15.80 -0.77 -8.01
N ILE A 56 14.93 -0.52 -7.03
CA ILE A 56 13.50 -0.31 -7.27
C ILE A 56 13.30 0.91 -8.18
N GLY A 57 13.94 2.03 -7.85
CA GLY A 57 13.82 3.27 -8.62
C GLY A 57 14.24 3.13 -10.08
N LYS A 58 15.33 2.41 -10.35
CA LYS A 58 15.76 2.10 -11.73
C LYS A 58 14.74 1.25 -12.48
N ALA A 59 14.14 0.28 -11.81
CA ALA A 59 13.17 -0.61 -12.43
C ALA A 59 11.84 0.08 -12.77
N VAL A 60 11.39 0.99 -11.92
CA VAL A 60 10.07 1.64 -12.05
C VAL A 60 10.14 3.08 -12.54
N GLY A 61 11.34 3.62 -12.78
CA GLY A 61 11.53 4.98 -13.29
C GLY A 61 11.27 6.07 -12.25
N MET A 62 11.63 5.83 -10.99
CA MET A 62 11.45 6.77 -9.88
C MET A 62 12.78 7.06 -9.17
N SER A 63 12.86 8.24 -8.54
CA SER A 63 13.97 8.57 -7.64
C SER A 63 13.89 7.73 -6.35
N GLU A 64 15.03 7.58 -5.67
CA GLU A 64 15.08 6.85 -4.40
C GLU A 64 14.16 7.47 -3.33
N ASN A 65 14.06 8.79 -3.27
CA ASN A 65 13.16 9.48 -2.34
C ASN A 65 11.69 9.20 -2.65
N THR A 66 11.33 9.14 -3.92
CA THR A 66 9.96 8.80 -4.36
C THR A 66 9.63 7.35 -4.01
N VAL A 67 10.57 6.41 -4.22
CA VAL A 67 10.41 5.01 -3.83
C VAL A 67 10.19 4.90 -2.32
N ARG A 68 11.02 5.59 -1.53
CA ARG A 68 10.89 5.62 -0.06
C ARG A 68 9.51 6.08 0.39
N LYS A 69 9.00 7.12 -0.24
CA LYS A 69 7.66 7.66 0.02
C LYS A 69 6.59 6.59 -0.22
N TYR A 70 6.61 5.93 -1.36
CA TYR A 70 5.62 4.92 -1.70
C TYR A 70 5.74 3.65 -0.87
N VAL A 71 6.95 3.23 -0.52
CA VAL A 71 7.17 2.13 0.42
C VAL A 71 6.54 2.44 1.78
N GLY A 72 6.73 3.64 2.30
CA GLY A 72 6.10 4.09 3.55
C GLY A 72 4.57 4.05 3.47
N MET A 73 4.00 4.51 2.36
CA MET A 73 2.55 4.47 2.14
C MET A 73 2.01 3.03 2.06
N LEU A 74 2.72 2.13 1.39
CA LEU A 74 2.35 0.70 1.33
C LEU A 74 2.41 0.04 2.69
N GLU A 75 3.41 0.40 3.50
CA GLU A 75 3.55 -0.10 4.87
C GLU A 75 2.40 0.37 5.76
N GLU A 76 2.04 1.65 5.70
CA GLU A 76 0.90 2.20 6.43
C GLU A 76 -0.42 1.53 6.06
N LYS A 77 -0.57 1.13 4.82
CA LYS A 77 -1.79 0.46 4.32
C LYS A 77 -1.80 -1.06 4.56
N GLY A 78 -0.76 -1.60 5.17
CA GLY A 78 -0.70 -3.02 5.52
C GLY A 78 -0.41 -3.96 4.34
N LEU A 79 0.19 -3.46 3.27
CA LEU A 79 0.55 -4.27 2.09
C LEU A 79 1.93 -4.90 2.20
N VAL A 80 2.86 -4.22 2.84
CA VAL A 80 4.22 -4.68 3.06
C VAL A 80 4.67 -4.40 4.48
N LEU A 81 5.56 -5.24 4.98
CA LEU A 81 6.30 -5.01 6.21
C LEU A 81 7.76 -4.79 5.85
N THR A 82 8.41 -3.80 6.44
CA THR A 82 9.82 -3.53 6.24
C THR A 82 10.60 -3.78 7.51
N GLU A 83 11.76 -4.40 7.38
CA GLU A 83 12.68 -4.65 8.47
C GLU A 83 14.10 -4.22 8.09
N PRO A 84 14.83 -3.50 8.95
CA PRO A 84 16.21 -3.15 8.67
C PRO A 84 17.08 -4.41 8.68
N THR A 85 18.04 -4.46 7.77
CA THR A 85 19.05 -5.52 7.75
C THR A 85 20.41 -4.98 8.10
N THR A 86 21.27 -5.84 8.62
CA THR A 86 22.64 -5.51 8.98
C THR A 86 23.61 -6.35 8.15
N VAL A 87 24.60 -5.70 7.57
CA VAL A 87 25.68 -6.34 6.82
C VAL A 87 27.00 -6.12 7.53
N PHE A 88 27.82 -7.17 7.63
CA PHE A 88 29.18 -7.07 8.14
C PHE A 88 30.16 -6.96 6.95
N THR A 89 31.02 -5.95 6.96
CA THR A 89 32.09 -5.80 5.98
C THR A 89 33.21 -6.80 6.25
N ARG A 90 34.12 -6.97 5.26
CA ARG A 90 35.31 -7.83 5.43
C ARG A 90 36.17 -7.44 6.65
N ASP A 91 36.13 -6.17 7.05
CA ASP A 91 36.86 -5.64 8.21
C ASP A 91 36.12 -5.83 9.53
N GLY A 92 34.98 -6.56 9.51
CA GLY A 92 34.14 -6.81 10.68
C GLY A 92 33.29 -5.62 11.13
N MET A 93 33.21 -4.55 10.32
CA MET A 93 32.38 -3.39 10.61
C MET A 93 30.92 -3.65 10.29
N LYS A 94 30.04 -3.25 11.20
CA LYS A 94 28.59 -3.34 11.05
C LYS A 94 28.07 -2.17 10.21
N ARG A 95 27.37 -2.47 9.11
CA ARG A 95 26.71 -1.45 8.27
C ARG A 95 25.25 -1.80 8.07
N ASN A 96 24.43 -0.78 7.84
CA ASN A 96 23.04 -0.98 7.44
C ASN A 96 22.98 -1.58 6.02
N GLY A 97 22.29 -2.70 5.88
CA GLY A 97 21.95 -3.29 4.58
C GLY A 97 20.70 -2.68 3.98
N THR A 98 20.25 -3.28 2.88
CA THR A 98 18.94 -2.95 2.29
C THR A 98 17.81 -3.41 3.22
N LEU A 99 16.63 -2.80 3.08
CA LEU A 99 15.45 -3.25 3.82
C LEU A 99 15.03 -4.64 3.36
N LEU A 100 14.60 -5.45 4.30
CA LEU A 100 13.88 -6.69 4.03
C LEU A 100 12.39 -6.36 3.92
N TYR A 101 11.81 -6.67 2.78
CA TYR A 101 10.38 -6.51 2.53
C TYR A 101 9.68 -7.83 2.68
N THR A 102 8.64 -7.87 3.47
CA THR A 102 7.70 -9.00 3.53
C THR A 102 6.40 -8.57 2.90
N ILE A 103 5.97 -9.26 1.85
CA ILE A 103 4.67 -9.03 1.22
C ILE A 103 3.63 -9.68 2.12
N LEU A 104 2.76 -8.85 2.69
CA LEU A 104 1.72 -9.31 3.61
C LEU A 104 0.54 -9.91 2.83
N PRO A 105 -0.23 -10.82 3.45
CA PRO A 105 -1.47 -11.31 2.85
C PRO A 105 -2.38 -10.14 2.49
N ILE A 106 -2.89 -10.12 1.25
CA ILE A 106 -3.72 -9.02 0.75
C ILE A 106 -4.97 -8.78 1.61
N GLN A 107 -5.47 -9.82 2.27
CA GLN A 107 -6.62 -9.71 3.14
C GLN A 107 -6.42 -8.73 4.28
N GLN A 108 -5.21 -8.61 4.82
CA GLN A 108 -4.90 -7.64 5.87
C GLN A 108 -5.08 -6.19 5.37
N ALA A 109 -4.64 -5.91 4.16
CA ALA A 109 -4.82 -4.59 3.55
C ALA A 109 -6.28 -4.30 3.23
N VAL A 110 -7.02 -5.29 2.77
CA VAL A 110 -8.47 -5.20 2.51
C VAL A 110 -9.22 -4.89 3.79
N ASP A 111 -8.96 -5.63 4.86
CA ASP A 111 -9.60 -5.42 6.16
C ASP A 111 -9.28 -4.04 6.73
N ALA A 112 -8.02 -3.61 6.65
CA ALA A 112 -7.60 -2.29 7.09
C ALA A 112 -8.26 -1.16 6.28
N PHE A 113 -8.43 -1.35 4.97
CA PHE A 113 -9.12 -0.40 4.10
C PHE A 113 -10.59 -0.22 4.49
N TYR A 114 -11.32 -1.32 4.66
CA TYR A 114 -12.72 -1.27 5.07
C TYR A 114 -12.89 -0.70 6.47
N GLN A 115 -11.98 -1.02 7.39
CA GLN A 115 -11.99 -0.46 8.74
C GLN A 115 -11.84 1.08 8.71
N ARG A 116 -10.93 1.60 7.90
CA ARG A 116 -10.78 3.05 7.73
C ARG A 116 -12.03 3.69 7.11
N GLN A 117 -12.63 3.06 6.11
CA GLN A 117 -13.88 3.55 5.51
C GLN A 117 -15.02 3.60 6.53
N PHE A 118 -15.15 2.56 7.33
CA PHE A 118 -16.16 2.48 8.38
C PHE A 118 -15.97 3.58 9.44
N CYS A 119 -14.74 3.77 9.91
CA CYS A 119 -14.42 4.84 10.86
C CYS A 119 -14.75 6.24 10.30
N GLN A 120 -14.44 6.49 9.04
CA GLN A 120 -14.75 7.77 8.39
C GLN A 120 -16.26 8.02 8.31
N VAL A 121 -17.04 6.99 8.02
CA VAL A 121 -18.51 7.09 8.00
C VAL A 121 -19.07 7.38 9.38
N GLU A 122 -18.57 6.69 10.40
CA GLU A 122 -18.98 6.93 11.79
C GLU A 122 -18.63 8.34 12.28
N GLU A 123 -17.40 8.80 12.00
CA GLU A 123 -16.99 10.16 12.34
C GLU A 123 -17.85 11.22 11.66
N ALA A 124 -18.17 11.04 10.38
CA ALA A 124 -19.05 11.93 9.64
C ALA A 124 -20.47 11.95 10.24
N ALA A 125 -21.00 10.79 10.63
CA ALA A 125 -22.28 10.68 11.29
C ALA A 125 -22.29 11.37 12.66
N GLN A 126 -21.24 11.23 13.46
CA GLN A 126 -21.08 11.92 14.74
C GLN A 126 -21.01 13.44 14.57
N ARG A 127 -20.23 13.93 13.62
CA ARG A 127 -20.13 15.37 13.32
C ARG A 127 -21.49 15.94 12.93
N ARG A 128 -22.25 15.23 12.13
CA ARG A 128 -23.60 15.62 11.71
C ARG A 128 -24.56 15.71 12.92
N ARG A 129 -24.55 14.72 13.81
CA ARG A 129 -25.36 14.72 15.04
C ARG A 129 -24.99 15.88 15.96
N MET A 130 -23.70 16.16 16.11
CA MET A 130 -23.21 17.29 16.92
C MET A 130 -23.64 18.63 16.33
N ALA A 131 -23.53 18.82 15.01
CA ALA A 131 -23.99 20.02 14.33
C ALA A 131 -25.49 20.25 14.51
N GLU A 132 -26.31 19.21 14.34
CA GLU A 132 -27.76 19.28 14.57
C GLU A 132 -28.11 19.61 16.03
N ALA A 133 -27.40 19.04 16.99
CA ALA A 133 -27.58 19.35 18.41
C ALA A 133 -27.23 20.79 18.74
N MET A 134 -26.13 21.33 18.16
CA MET A 134 -25.74 22.73 18.33
C MET A 134 -26.73 23.68 17.71
N ASP A 135 -27.27 23.38 16.55
CA ASP A 135 -28.30 24.19 15.89
C ASP A 135 -29.59 24.26 16.75
N LYS A 136 -30.02 23.12 17.30
CA LYS A 136 -31.16 23.08 18.20
C LYS A 136 -30.96 23.90 19.48
N LEU A 137 -29.75 23.87 20.05
CA LEU A 137 -29.38 24.69 21.20
C LEU A 137 -29.38 26.17 20.88
N ASN A 138 -28.86 26.57 19.76
CA ASN A 138 -28.83 27.96 19.30
C ASN A 138 -30.23 28.50 19.04
N GLN A 139 -31.10 27.72 18.38
CA GLN A 139 -32.51 28.09 18.19
C GLN A 139 -33.27 28.30 19.51
N ARG A 140 -33.00 27.44 20.50
CA ARG A 140 -33.60 27.62 21.87
C ARG A 140 -33.11 28.88 22.53
N LYS A 141 -31.84 29.24 22.40
CA LYS A 141 -31.28 30.49 22.95
C LYS A 141 -31.86 31.72 22.28
N GLU A 142 -32.09 31.71 20.97
CA GLU A 142 -32.74 32.81 20.25
C GLU A 142 -34.21 33.01 20.67
N ILE A 143 -34.94 31.92 20.92
CA ILE A 143 -36.31 31.98 21.42
C ILE A 143 -36.38 32.55 22.82
N VAL A 144 -35.43 32.24 23.70
CA VAL A 144 -35.39 32.72 25.10
C VAL A 144 -34.94 34.19 25.18
N ASN A 145 -34.10 34.67 24.27
CA ASN A 145 -33.56 36.03 24.23
C ASN A 145 -34.35 36.97 23.33
N GLY A 146 -35.40 36.47 22.69
CA GLY A 146 -36.28 37.27 21.82
C GLY A 146 -37.45 37.93 22.52
#